data_087a3c8bfc350a46b740d3f4cfb61704
#
_entry.id   087a3c8bfc350a46b740d3f4cfb61704
#
_cell.length_a   1.000
_cell.length_b   1.000
_cell.length_c   1.000
_cell.angle_alpha   90.00
_cell.angle_beta   90.00
_cell.angle_gamma   90.00
#
_symmetry.space_group_name_H-M   'P 1'
#
loop_
_entity.id
_entity.type
_entity.pdbx_description
1 polymer ?
#
loop_
_entity_poly.entity_id
_entity_poly.type
_entity_poly.pdbx_seq_one_letter_code
_entity_poly.pdbx_strand_id
1 'polypeptide(L)'
;MSLRGTLRTISLATAVLFATVLPARAAGAALDLDTVLAPVIALEARIPEHARTAPTLGTVRGGTGVVIDATGLVLTIGYLVLEADSVDLLPTGLGGARLPADVVAWDQGTGLGLVRAREPLEITPMPLGESAALRSGDAVIAASWEGSAGMLPAVVVDRRAYAGYWEYLIEDALYVAPIHPAFPGAALVGLDGRLVGIGGFALTDSVDEGETVGTVFVPIDALKPVLADLLLEGRPAEPRPWLGLYCEEIDGGLQVRRVPADGPAARAGVRPHDRLLAVAGMPVTTLGAFYQRLWSTVGPGDRVPLQLRRGVDSITVEVEAIDRYQYLRLDGRRP
;
A
#
# COMPACT_ATOMS: atom_id res chain seq x y z
N MET A 1 54.27 77.82 3.24
CA MET A 1 54.27 76.58 4.04
C MET A 1 52.95 76.46 4.74
N SER A 2 52.05 75.71 4.23
CA SER A 2 50.66 75.60 4.71
C SER A 2 50.31 74.15 4.87
N LEU A 3 50.08 73.73 6.11
CA LEU A 3 49.52 72.44 6.48
C LEU A 3 48.01 72.50 6.37
N ARG A 4 47.44 71.69 5.50
CA ARG A 4 45.97 71.41 5.46
C ARG A 4 45.70 70.04 6.09
N GLY A 5 45.07 70.02 7.27
CA GLY A 5 44.54 68.87 7.89
C GLY A 5 43.21 68.50 7.29
N THR A 6 43.05 67.20 6.89
CA THR A 6 41.83 66.63 6.43
C THR A 6 41.07 65.98 7.58
N LEU A 7 39.88 66.45 7.92
CA LEU A 7 38.92 65.78 8.81
C LEU A 7 38.34 64.57 8.09
N ARG A 8 38.46 63.41 8.73
CA ARG A 8 37.71 62.17 8.36
C ARG A 8 36.44 62.12 9.20
N THR A 9 35.32 62.20 8.52
CA THR A 9 34.02 61.95 9.09
C THR A 9 33.84 60.44 9.23
N ILE A 10 33.58 59.97 10.46
CA ILE A 10 33.24 58.59 10.78
C ILE A 10 31.71 58.47 10.69
N SER A 11 31.21 57.75 9.69
CA SER A 11 29.78 57.37 9.58
C SER A 11 29.50 56.15 10.45
N LEU A 12 28.68 56.33 11.47
CA LEU A 12 28.17 55.26 12.31
C LEU A 12 27.02 54.59 11.55
N ALA A 13 27.23 53.39 11.03
CA ALA A 13 26.18 52.56 10.45
C ALA A 13 25.47 51.80 11.56
N THR A 14 24.22 52.15 11.84
CA THR A 14 23.35 51.46 12.80
C THR A 14 22.84 50.17 12.13
N ALA A 15 23.36 48.99 12.50
CA ALA A 15 22.84 47.70 12.09
C ALA A 15 21.55 47.39 12.87
N VAL A 16 20.43 47.44 12.18
CA VAL A 16 19.16 46.98 12.72
C VAL A 16 19.11 45.43 12.59
N LEU A 17 19.26 44.76 13.71
CA LEU A 17 19.09 43.28 13.79
C LEU A 17 17.60 42.98 13.72
N PHE A 18 17.12 42.50 12.55
CA PHE A 18 15.81 41.84 12.45
C PHE A 18 15.91 40.46 13.10
N ALA A 19 15.50 40.35 14.33
CA ALA A 19 15.25 39.06 14.96
C ALA A 19 13.96 38.45 14.32
N THR A 20 14.11 37.54 13.39
CA THR A 20 13.00 36.72 12.90
C THR A 20 12.60 35.77 14.02
N VAL A 21 11.53 36.13 14.72
CA VAL A 21 10.84 35.21 15.64
C VAL A 21 10.17 34.12 14.79
N LEU A 22 10.85 32.98 14.62
CA LEU A 22 10.22 31.76 14.15
C LEU A 22 9.13 31.40 15.16
N PRO A 23 7.87 31.18 14.74
CA PRO A 23 6.86 30.70 15.66
C PRO A 23 7.33 29.35 16.22
N ALA A 24 7.50 29.27 17.53
CA ALA A 24 7.72 28.01 18.22
C ALA A 24 6.53 27.10 17.89
N ARG A 25 6.75 26.10 17.03
CA ARG A 25 5.79 25.01 16.82
C ARG A 25 5.60 24.40 18.20
N ALA A 26 4.35 24.44 18.69
CA ALA A 26 4.00 23.91 20.01
C ALA A 26 4.65 22.54 20.15
N ALA A 27 5.48 22.35 21.18
CA ALA A 27 6.04 21.07 21.53
C ALA A 27 4.84 20.19 21.86
N GLY A 28 4.45 19.32 20.93
CA GLY A 28 3.46 18.28 21.16
C GLY A 28 3.95 17.44 22.34
N ALA A 29 3.03 16.98 23.18
CA ALA A 29 3.34 16.01 24.21
C ALA A 29 4.17 14.89 23.58
N ALA A 30 5.23 14.45 24.28
CA ALA A 30 6.06 13.35 23.79
C ALA A 30 5.16 12.15 23.51
N LEU A 31 5.30 11.56 22.31
CA LEU A 31 4.52 10.40 21.90
C LEU A 31 4.81 9.25 22.87
N ASP A 32 3.77 8.73 23.51
CA ASP A 32 3.87 7.54 24.32
C ASP A 32 3.98 6.30 23.42
N LEU A 33 5.19 5.80 23.29
CA LEU A 33 5.49 4.69 22.38
C LEU A 33 4.80 3.38 22.79
N ASP A 34 4.62 3.14 24.08
CA ASP A 34 3.94 1.93 24.56
C ASP A 34 2.47 1.96 24.14
N THR A 35 1.80 3.11 24.25
CA THR A 35 0.43 3.30 23.76
C THR A 35 0.33 3.14 22.24
N VAL A 36 1.32 3.63 21.48
CA VAL A 36 1.34 3.51 20.00
C VAL A 36 1.58 2.08 19.56
N LEU A 37 2.44 1.34 20.26
CA LEU A 37 2.82 -0.02 19.87
C LEU A 37 1.81 -1.08 20.33
N ALA A 38 1.04 -0.84 21.38
CA ALA A 38 0.07 -1.80 21.90
C ALA A 38 -0.91 -2.35 20.86
N PRO A 39 -1.49 -1.55 19.92
CA PRO A 39 -2.38 -2.04 18.86
C PRO A 39 -1.67 -2.69 17.68
N VAL A 40 -0.34 -2.68 17.63
CA VAL A 40 0.45 -3.27 16.54
C VAL A 40 0.81 -4.71 16.91
N ILE A 41 0.15 -5.67 16.29
CA ILE A 41 0.21 -7.09 16.67
C ILE A 41 0.69 -7.97 15.52
N ALA A 42 1.18 -9.17 15.84
CA ALA A 42 1.51 -10.15 14.82
C ALA A 42 0.24 -10.82 14.28
N LEU A 43 0.29 -11.18 13.00
CA LEU A 43 -0.74 -11.92 12.30
C LEU A 43 -0.09 -13.07 11.54
N GLU A 44 -0.64 -14.27 11.66
CA GLU A 44 -0.27 -15.44 10.87
C GLU A 44 -1.52 -16.00 10.18
N ALA A 45 -1.46 -16.20 8.88
CA ALA A 45 -2.54 -16.80 8.09
C ALA A 45 -2.10 -18.10 7.45
N ARG A 46 -3.00 -19.08 7.42
CA ARG A 46 -2.82 -20.37 6.73
C ARG A 46 -3.72 -20.43 5.52
N ILE A 47 -3.13 -20.70 4.38
CA ILE A 47 -3.78 -20.72 3.09
C ILE A 47 -3.79 -22.16 2.56
N PRO A 48 -4.92 -22.68 2.06
CA PRO A 48 -4.99 -24.02 1.48
C PRO A 48 -4.03 -24.17 0.29
N GLU A 49 -3.40 -25.34 0.15
CA GLU A 49 -2.48 -25.61 -0.97
C GLU A 49 -3.14 -25.44 -2.34
N HIS A 50 -4.44 -25.69 -2.44
CA HIS A 50 -5.21 -25.53 -3.67
C HIS A 50 -5.69 -24.10 -3.95
N ALA A 51 -5.42 -23.14 -3.07
CA ALA A 51 -5.76 -21.74 -3.28
C ALA A 51 -5.01 -21.15 -4.50
N ARG A 52 -5.66 -20.25 -5.22
CA ARG A 52 -5.10 -19.63 -6.45
C ARG A 52 -3.83 -18.85 -6.19
N THR A 53 -3.70 -18.29 -5.00
CA THR A 53 -2.53 -17.48 -4.59
C THR A 53 -1.43 -18.29 -3.91
N ALA A 54 -1.68 -19.53 -3.49
CA ALA A 54 -0.70 -20.37 -2.79
C ALA A 54 0.62 -20.56 -3.57
N PRO A 55 0.60 -20.85 -4.89
CA PRO A 55 1.85 -21.03 -5.65
C PRO A 55 2.74 -19.79 -5.73
N THR A 56 2.19 -18.60 -5.48
CA THR A 56 2.92 -17.32 -5.60
C THR A 56 3.27 -16.72 -4.24
N LEU A 57 2.35 -16.80 -3.29
CA LEU A 57 2.46 -16.12 -2.00
C LEU A 57 2.71 -17.10 -0.83
N GLY A 58 2.74 -18.41 -1.11
CA GLY A 58 2.91 -19.45 -0.09
C GLY A 58 1.63 -19.78 0.66
N THR A 59 1.72 -20.84 1.48
CA THR A 59 0.61 -21.38 2.27
C THR A 59 0.62 -20.95 3.73
N VAL A 60 1.70 -20.35 4.20
CA VAL A 60 1.80 -19.70 5.52
C VAL A 60 2.29 -18.29 5.28
N ARG A 61 1.54 -17.31 5.76
CA ARG A 61 1.86 -15.89 5.60
C ARG A 61 1.82 -15.20 6.95
N GLY A 62 2.88 -14.47 7.24
CA GLY A 62 3.01 -13.72 8.49
C GLY A 62 3.29 -12.25 8.24
N GLY A 63 2.86 -11.42 9.14
CA GLY A 63 3.08 -9.99 9.09
C GLY A 63 2.46 -9.26 10.26
N THR A 64 2.20 -7.98 10.07
CA THR A 64 1.66 -7.08 11.08
C THR A 64 0.17 -6.82 10.82
N GLY A 65 -0.60 -6.76 11.90
CA GLY A 65 -1.95 -6.21 11.93
C GLY A 65 -2.03 -5.05 12.91
N VAL A 66 -2.95 -4.13 12.66
CA VAL A 66 -3.21 -2.98 13.53
C VAL A 66 -4.65 -3.03 14.01
N VAL A 67 -4.85 -3.09 15.34
CA VAL A 67 -6.19 -3.03 15.94
C VAL A 67 -6.74 -1.61 15.75
N ILE A 68 -7.88 -1.47 15.06
CA ILE A 68 -8.45 -0.18 14.67
C ILE A 68 -9.83 0.10 15.29
N ASP A 69 -10.45 -0.87 15.94
CA ASP A 69 -11.68 -0.65 16.71
C ASP A 69 -11.75 -1.50 17.99
N ALA A 70 -12.65 -1.15 18.88
CA ALA A 70 -12.84 -1.82 20.18
C ALA A 70 -13.49 -3.22 20.05
N THR A 71 -13.99 -3.59 18.87
CA THR A 71 -14.59 -4.92 18.63
C THR A 71 -13.56 -5.94 18.15
N GLY A 72 -12.26 -5.58 18.13
CA GLY A 72 -11.18 -6.43 17.68
C GLY A 72 -11.02 -6.46 16.16
N LEU A 73 -11.44 -5.40 15.47
CA LEU A 73 -11.16 -5.25 14.03
C LEU A 73 -9.69 -4.90 13.84
N VAL A 74 -9.02 -5.68 13.00
CA VAL A 74 -7.59 -5.56 12.69
C VAL A 74 -7.41 -5.27 11.22
N LEU A 75 -6.70 -4.20 10.91
CA LEU A 75 -6.31 -3.80 9.56
C LEU A 75 -4.92 -4.34 9.23
N THR A 76 -4.74 -4.87 8.03
CA THR A 76 -3.46 -5.37 7.51
C THR A 76 -3.37 -5.18 6.01
N ILE A 77 -2.29 -5.66 5.40
CA ILE A 77 -2.19 -5.74 3.94
C ILE A 77 -2.86 -7.03 3.44
N GLY A 78 -3.71 -6.90 2.44
CA GLY A 78 -4.65 -7.95 2.03
C GLY A 78 -4.01 -9.26 1.55
N TYR A 79 -2.81 -9.20 0.92
CA TYR A 79 -2.16 -10.43 0.44
C TYR A 79 -1.77 -11.39 1.58
N LEU A 80 -1.70 -10.92 2.84
CA LEU A 80 -1.46 -11.81 3.98
C LEU A 80 -2.65 -12.73 4.25
N VAL A 81 -3.88 -12.23 4.06
CA VAL A 81 -5.11 -12.93 4.44
C VAL A 81 -5.93 -13.42 3.25
N LEU A 82 -5.50 -13.10 2.02
CA LEU A 82 -6.20 -13.49 0.80
C LEU A 82 -6.26 -15.02 0.65
N GLU A 83 -7.47 -15.57 0.53
CA GLU A 83 -7.78 -17.01 0.49
C GLU A 83 -7.36 -17.77 1.76
N ALA A 84 -7.22 -17.11 2.92
CA ALA A 84 -6.88 -17.78 4.17
C ALA A 84 -8.02 -18.65 4.68
N ASP A 85 -7.69 -19.87 5.10
CA ASP A 85 -8.57 -20.79 5.80
C ASP A 85 -8.64 -20.49 7.29
N SER A 86 -7.53 -20.05 7.86
CA SER A 86 -7.45 -19.62 9.25
C SER A 86 -6.47 -18.45 9.42
N VAL A 87 -6.78 -17.60 10.41
CA VAL A 87 -5.93 -16.48 10.82
C VAL A 87 -5.79 -16.51 12.32
N ASP A 88 -4.56 -16.40 12.80
CA ASP A 88 -4.22 -16.23 14.20
C ASP A 88 -3.64 -14.83 14.44
N LEU A 89 -4.14 -14.15 15.45
CA LEU A 89 -3.56 -12.90 15.98
C LEU A 89 -2.69 -13.24 17.19
N LEU A 90 -1.53 -12.59 17.29
CA LEU A 90 -0.57 -12.78 18.38
C LEU A 90 -0.24 -11.40 18.99
N PRO A 91 -1.06 -10.90 19.91
CA PRO A 91 -0.80 -9.62 20.58
C PRO A 91 0.49 -9.66 21.39
N THR A 92 1.29 -8.61 21.28
CA THR A 92 2.50 -8.45 22.08
C THR A 92 2.09 -8.30 23.56
N GLY A 93 2.67 -9.10 24.46
CA GLY A 93 2.37 -9.08 25.89
C GLY A 93 1.36 -10.14 26.38
N LEU A 94 0.65 -10.83 25.50
CA LEU A 94 -0.22 -11.95 25.86
C LEU A 94 0.53 -13.31 25.90
N GLY A 95 1.84 -13.29 26.14
CA GLY A 95 2.62 -14.52 26.34
C GLY A 95 2.67 -15.44 25.11
N GLY A 96 2.45 -14.92 23.91
CA GLY A 96 2.44 -15.71 22.66
C GLY A 96 1.15 -16.48 22.44
N ALA A 97 0.08 -16.16 23.16
CA ALA A 97 -1.23 -16.74 22.91
C ALA A 97 -1.70 -16.46 21.47
N ARG A 98 -2.17 -17.51 20.78
CA ARG A 98 -2.79 -17.41 19.47
C ARG A 98 -4.28 -17.18 19.64
N LEU A 99 -4.77 -16.06 19.13
CA LEU A 99 -6.17 -15.71 19.18
C LEU A 99 -6.77 -15.88 17.77
N PRO A 100 -7.70 -16.82 17.60
CA PRO A 100 -8.34 -17.03 16.30
C PRO A 100 -9.07 -15.78 15.81
N ALA A 101 -8.98 -15.54 14.51
CA ALA A 101 -9.66 -14.43 13.85
C ALA A 101 -10.30 -14.90 12.54
N ASP A 102 -11.34 -14.20 12.12
CA ASP A 102 -12.01 -14.40 10.84
C ASP A 102 -11.61 -13.30 9.85
N VAL A 103 -11.42 -13.68 8.58
CA VAL A 103 -11.24 -12.71 7.50
C VAL A 103 -12.58 -12.03 7.26
N VAL A 104 -12.62 -10.72 7.46
CA VAL A 104 -13.82 -9.89 7.23
C VAL A 104 -13.90 -9.46 5.78
N ALA A 105 -12.81 -8.93 5.26
CA ALA A 105 -12.77 -8.41 3.90
C ALA A 105 -11.35 -8.38 3.34
N TRP A 106 -11.29 -8.34 2.02
CA TRP A 106 -10.13 -7.93 1.26
C TRP A 106 -10.59 -6.96 0.18
N ASP A 107 -9.89 -5.87 0.00
CA ASP A 107 -10.18 -4.91 -1.07
C ASP A 107 -9.09 -4.94 -2.14
N GLN A 108 -9.48 -5.32 -3.36
CA GLN A 108 -8.58 -5.31 -4.52
C GLN A 108 -8.10 -3.90 -4.86
N GLY A 109 -8.92 -2.89 -4.62
CA GLY A 109 -8.64 -1.51 -5.00
C GLY A 109 -7.51 -0.89 -4.20
N THR A 110 -7.58 -1.02 -2.88
CA THR A 110 -6.57 -0.51 -1.95
C THR A 110 -5.50 -1.54 -1.63
N GLY A 111 -5.79 -2.83 -1.80
CA GLY A 111 -4.94 -3.93 -1.36
C GLY A 111 -4.98 -4.17 0.14
N LEU A 112 -5.86 -3.51 0.88
CA LEU A 112 -6.01 -3.68 2.32
C LEU A 112 -6.81 -4.93 2.65
N GLY A 113 -6.57 -5.51 3.84
CA GLY A 113 -7.30 -6.63 4.39
C GLY A 113 -7.80 -6.33 5.78
N LEU A 114 -8.97 -6.85 6.11
CA LEU A 114 -9.59 -6.75 7.43
C LEU A 114 -9.80 -8.13 7.99
N VAL A 115 -9.42 -8.30 9.25
CA VAL A 115 -9.74 -9.50 10.03
C VAL A 115 -10.37 -9.08 11.35
N ARG A 116 -11.17 -9.97 11.96
CA ARG A 116 -11.80 -9.73 13.24
C ARG A 116 -11.45 -10.84 14.20
N ALA A 117 -10.94 -10.47 15.36
CA ALA A 117 -10.74 -11.41 16.45
C ALA A 117 -12.09 -12.06 16.86
N ARG A 118 -12.09 -13.37 17.11
CA ARG A 118 -13.29 -14.09 17.58
C ARG A 118 -13.64 -13.76 19.02
N GLU A 119 -12.65 -13.33 19.78
CA GLU A 119 -12.79 -12.90 21.17
C GLU A 119 -12.37 -11.43 21.30
N PRO A 120 -12.95 -10.67 22.25
CA PRO A 120 -12.56 -9.28 22.46
C PRO A 120 -11.05 -9.15 22.74
N LEU A 121 -10.41 -8.21 22.08
CA LEU A 121 -9.04 -7.82 22.38
C LEU A 121 -9.07 -6.71 23.44
N GLU A 122 -8.43 -6.95 24.59
CA GLU A 122 -8.24 -5.90 25.62
C GLU A 122 -7.11 -4.96 25.21
N ILE A 123 -7.21 -4.39 24.03
CA ILE A 123 -6.20 -3.52 23.41
C ILE A 123 -6.90 -2.22 23.00
N THR A 124 -6.35 -1.09 23.41
CA THR A 124 -6.81 0.22 22.94
C THR A 124 -6.52 0.36 21.44
N PRO A 125 -7.54 0.59 20.60
CA PRO A 125 -7.34 0.71 19.17
C PRO A 125 -6.50 1.91 18.78
N MET A 126 -5.73 1.79 17.69
CA MET A 126 -5.04 2.93 17.08
C MET A 126 -6.04 3.80 16.32
N PRO A 127 -6.16 5.09 16.63
CA PRO A 127 -7.04 5.98 15.89
C PRO A 127 -6.53 6.19 14.47
N LEU A 128 -7.46 6.24 13.51
CA LEU A 128 -7.12 6.56 12.13
C LEU A 128 -6.77 8.05 12.00
N GLY A 129 -5.69 8.33 11.29
CA GLY A 129 -5.21 9.68 10.97
C GLY A 129 -5.68 10.16 9.60
N GLU A 130 -4.97 11.14 9.06
CA GLU A 130 -5.21 11.76 7.75
C GLU A 130 -3.92 11.70 6.93
N SER A 131 -3.81 10.69 6.08
CA SER A 131 -2.63 10.52 5.22
C SER A 131 -2.51 11.62 4.17
N ALA A 132 -3.62 12.24 3.77
CA ALA A 132 -3.64 13.34 2.81
C ALA A 132 -2.87 14.59 3.30
N ALA A 133 -2.69 14.73 4.61
CA ALA A 133 -1.92 15.84 5.19
C ALA A 133 -0.40 15.69 5.03
N LEU A 134 0.10 14.45 4.88
CA LEU A 134 1.53 14.17 4.78
C LEU A 134 2.16 14.72 3.49
N ARG A 135 3.41 15.17 3.61
CA ARG A 135 4.23 15.67 2.51
C ARG A 135 5.62 15.03 2.54
N SER A 136 6.30 15.06 1.41
CA SER A 136 7.73 14.71 1.36
C SER A 136 8.52 15.56 2.37
N GLY A 137 9.37 14.88 3.16
CA GLY A 137 10.11 15.48 4.28
C GLY A 137 9.45 15.30 5.65
N ASP A 138 8.18 14.88 5.72
CA ASP A 138 7.50 14.68 7.01
C ASP A 138 8.04 13.45 7.73
N ALA A 139 8.34 13.62 9.03
CA ALA A 139 8.76 12.54 9.91
C ALA A 139 7.56 11.68 10.31
N VAL A 140 7.76 10.37 10.30
CA VAL A 140 6.78 9.35 10.65
C VAL A 140 7.48 8.22 11.41
N ILE A 141 6.71 7.29 11.94
CA ILE A 141 7.22 6.06 12.57
C ILE A 141 6.63 4.87 11.82
N ALA A 142 7.48 3.99 11.31
CA ALA A 142 7.05 2.68 10.82
C ALA A 142 7.19 1.67 11.97
N ALA A 143 6.14 0.89 12.24
CA ALA A 143 6.12 -0.06 13.35
C ALA A 143 5.58 -1.42 12.90
N SER A 144 6.28 -2.49 13.27
CA SER A 144 5.84 -3.86 13.08
C SER A 144 5.52 -4.54 14.40
N TRP A 145 4.99 -5.75 14.31
CA TRP A 145 4.61 -6.59 15.45
C TRP A 145 5.76 -6.91 16.45
N GLU A 146 7.00 -6.62 16.08
CA GLU A 146 8.17 -6.88 16.93
C GLU A 146 8.29 -5.89 18.09
N GLY A 147 7.28 -5.07 18.33
CA GLY A 147 7.25 -4.08 19.39
C GLY A 147 8.32 -2.99 19.19
N SER A 148 9.04 -2.64 20.24
CA SER A 148 10.09 -1.61 20.15
C SER A 148 11.24 -1.98 19.20
N ALA A 149 11.52 -3.27 19.01
CA ALA A 149 12.53 -3.74 18.06
C ALA A 149 12.06 -3.54 16.59
N GLY A 150 10.76 -3.59 16.35
CA GLY A 150 10.14 -3.35 15.06
C GLY A 150 9.75 -1.90 14.81
N MET A 151 10.17 -0.96 15.64
CA MET A 151 9.91 0.47 15.46
C MET A 151 11.07 1.14 14.75
N LEU A 152 10.77 1.83 13.65
CA LEU A 152 11.76 2.51 12.81
C LEU A 152 11.35 3.96 12.59
N PRO A 153 12.11 4.95 13.11
CA PRO A 153 11.96 6.34 12.69
C PRO A 153 12.18 6.46 11.18
N ALA A 154 11.29 7.14 10.51
CA ALA A 154 11.26 7.19 9.05
C ALA A 154 10.81 8.56 8.53
N VAL A 155 10.98 8.78 7.24
CA VAL A 155 10.58 10.00 6.55
C VAL A 155 9.80 9.65 5.30
N VAL A 156 8.72 10.36 5.03
CA VAL A 156 8.04 10.32 3.73
C VAL A 156 8.97 10.95 2.70
N VAL A 157 9.46 10.17 1.75
CA VAL A 157 10.40 10.65 0.72
C VAL A 157 9.69 11.06 -0.56
N ASP A 158 8.56 10.42 -0.85
CA ASP A 158 7.78 10.73 -2.04
C ASP A 158 6.30 10.35 -1.83
N ARG A 159 5.44 10.90 -2.69
CA ARG A 159 4.02 10.60 -2.74
C ARG A 159 3.56 10.59 -4.19
N ARG A 160 3.31 9.41 -4.72
CA ARG A 160 2.96 9.19 -6.12
C ARG A 160 2.26 7.86 -6.33
N ALA A 161 1.74 7.65 -7.54
CA ALA A 161 1.15 6.36 -7.89
C ALA A 161 2.18 5.21 -7.82
N TYR A 162 1.74 4.09 -7.28
CA TYR A 162 2.46 2.82 -7.32
C TYR A 162 1.63 1.80 -8.09
N ALA A 163 2.17 1.28 -9.19
CA ALA A 163 1.53 0.23 -9.99
C ALA A 163 2.29 -1.09 -9.83
N GLY A 164 1.63 -2.10 -9.29
CA GLY A 164 2.17 -3.45 -9.17
C GLY A 164 1.83 -4.30 -10.40
N TYR A 165 2.71 -5.23 -10.78
CA TYR A 165 2.56 -6.05 -11.98
C TYR A 165 1.32 -6.98 -11.98
N TRP A 166 0.66 -7.17 -10.83
CA TRP A 166 -0.47 -8.10 -10.65
C TRP A 166 -1.85 -7.43 -10.68
N GLU A 167 -2.04 -6.41 -11.52
CA GLU A 167 -3.25 -5.59 -11.63
C GLU A 167 -3.58 -4.86 -10.31
N TYR A 168 -2.64 -4.05 -9.87
CA TYR A 168 -2.72 -3.31 -8.65
C TYR A 168 -2.20 -1.88 -8.81
N LEU A 169 -2.98 -0.90 -8.36
CA LEU A 169 -2.61 0.52 -8.42
C LEU A 169 -3.05 1.22 -7.14
N ILE A 170 -2.10 1.83 -6.46
CA ILE A 170 -2.34 2.81 -5.40
C ILE A 170 -2.06 4.18 -6.00
N GLU A 171 -3.09 5.01 -6.18
CA GLU A 171 -2.93 6.29 -6.87
C GLU A 171 -2.05 7.30 -6.13
N ASP A 172 -2.01 7.22 -4.81
CA ASP A 172 -1.37 8.19 -3.92
C ASP A 172 -0.53 7.49 -2.84
N ALA A 173 0.27 6.52 -3.25
CA ALA A 173 1.11 5.74 -2.34
C ALA A 173 2.15 6.61 -1.61
N LEU A 174 2.41 6.28 -0.36
CA LEU A 174 3.44 6.92 0.46
C LEU A 174 4.74 6.11 0.34
N TYR A 175 5.79 6.74 -0.14
CA TYR A 175 7.14 6.18 -0.20
C TYR A 175 7.90 6.64 1.04
N VAL A 176 8.37 5.70 1.83
CA VAL A 176 8.94 5.97 3.17
C VAL A 176 10.33 5.34 3.28
N ALA A 177 11.31 6.11 3.69
CA ALA A 177 12.68 5.65 3.91
C ALA A 177 13.06 5.77 5.41
N PRO A 178 13.92 4.85 5.89
CA PRO A 178 14.50 3.71 5.20
C PRO A 178 13.52 2.55 5.00
N ILE A 179 13.92 1.49 4.28
CA ILE A 179 13.12 0.26 4.14
C ILE A 179 12.87 -0.34 5.52
N HIS A 180 11.60 -0.66 5.81
CA HIS A 180 11.25 -1.43 6.99
C HIS A 180 11.39 -2.93 6.70
N PRO A 181 12.24 -3.68 7.44
CA PRO A 181 12.48 -5.09 7.12
C PRO A 181 11.24 -5.98 7.26
N ALA A 182 10.36 -5.68 8.23
CA ALA A 182 9.09 -6.36 8.44
C ALA A 182 7.91 -5.53 7.90
N PHE A 183 8.02 -5.02 6.67
CA PHE A 183 7.04 -4.14 6.06
C PHE A 183 5.64 -4.74 5.85
N PRO A 184 5.42 -6.07 5.66
CA PRO A 184 4.08 -6.60 5.40
C PRO A 184 3.09 -6.26 6.52
N GLY A 185 2.16 -5.35 6.24
CA GLY A 185 1.16 -4.89 7.19
C GLY A 185 1.66 -3.89 8.25
N ALA A 186 2.93 -3.49 8.24
CA ALA A 186 3.49 -2.54 9.21
C ALA A 186 2.66 -1.26 9.30
N ALA A 187 2.45 -0.76 10.52
CA ALA A 187 1.79 0.51 10.76
C ALA A 187 2.71 1.68 10.38
N LEU A 188 2.21 2.63 9.61
CA LEU A 188 2.81 3.94 9.48
C LEU A 188 2.06 4.90 10.40
N VAL A 189 2.77 5.48 11.36
CA VAL A 189 2.19 6.29 12.42
C VAL A 189 2.71 7.72 12.31
N GLY A 190 1.79 8.68 12.34
CA GLY A 190 2.11 10.09 12.42
C GLY A 190 2.67 10.46 13.79
N LEU A 191 3.36 11.62 13.90
CA LEU A 191 3.88 12.11 15.18
C LEU A 191 2.78 12.48 16.19
N ASP A 192 1.51 12.43 15.79
CA ASP A 192 0.33 12.58 16.63
C ASP A 192 -0.21 11.22 17.18
N GLY A 193 0.49 10.11 16.89
CA GLY A 193 0.11 8.76 17.32
C GLY A 193 -1.03 8.12 16.52
N ARG A 194 -1.41 8.68 15.37
CA ARG A 194 -2.48 8.16 14.53
C ARG A 194 -1.94 7.32 13.37
N LEU A 195 -2.72 6.30 12.98
CA LEU A 195 -2.41 5.47 11.82
C LEU A 195 -2.59 6.27 10.52
N VAL A 196 -1.53 6.40 9.73
CA VAL A 196 -1.55 7.14 8.45
C VAL A 196 -1.28 6.26 7.24
N GLY A 197 -0.89 4.99 7.44
CA GLY A 197 -0.71 4.04 6.34
C GLY A 197 -0.43 2.62 6.79
N ILE A 198 -0.53 1.68 5.85
CA ILE A 198 -0.22 0.25 6.04
C ILE A 198 0.86 -0.16 5.06
N GLY A 199 1.91 -0.82 5.54
CA GLY A 199 3.04 -1.30 4.75
C GLY A 199 2.64 -2.36 3.74
N GLY A 200 2.91 -2.10 2.48
CA GLY A 200 2.55 -2.98 1.38
C GLY A 200 3.75 -3.66 0.73
N PHE A 201 4.75 -2.88 0.32
CA PHE A 201 5.83 -3.37 -0.53
C PHE A 201 7.15 -2.71 -0.17
N ALA A 202 8.26 -3.44 -0.36
CA ALA A 202 9.60 -2.86 -0.35
C ALA A 202 10.05 -2.62 -1.79
N LEU A 203 10.61 -1.44 -2.06
CA LEU A 203 11.26 -1.11 -3.32
C LEU A 203 12.76 -1.10 -3.13
N THR A 204 13.42 -1.90 -3.94
CA THR A 204 14.88 -1.97 -4.02
C THR A 204 15.38 -1.57 -5.40
N ASP A 205 14.47 -1.12 -6.29
CA ASP A 205 14.80 -0.86 -7.68
C ASP A 205 15.45 0.51 -7.87
N SER A 206 16.54 0.50 -8.62
CA SER A 206 17.13 1.66 -9.25
C SER A 206 16.17 2.20 -10.31
N VAL A 207 15.43 3.24 -9.97
CA VAL A 207 14.75 4.06 -10.98
C VAL A 207 15.78 5.05 -11.50
N ASP A 208 15.89 5.19 -12.82
CA ASP A 208 16.83 6.08 -13.51
C ASP A 208 17.06 7.40 -12.75
N GLU A 209 18.32 7.65 -12.36
CA GLU A 209 18.87 8.86 -11.73
C GLU A 209 18.41 9.21 -10.28
N GLY A 210 17.91 8.25 -9.51
CA GLY A 210 17.64 8.45 -8.08
C GLY A 210 17.04 7.22 -7.46
N GLU A 211 17.87 6.38 -6.84
CA GLU A 211 17.40 5.21 -6.08
C GLU A 211 16.43 5.63 -4.97
N THR A 212 15.14 5.49 -5.19
CA THR A 212 14.17 5.58 -4.11
C THR A 212 14.07 4.21 -3.43
N VAL A 213 15.04 3.93 -2.59
CA VAL A 213 15.01 2.76 -1.71
C VAL A 213 14.07 3.06 -0.56
N GLY A 214 12.97 2.33 -0.44
CA GLY A 214 11.98 2.61 0.60
C GLY A 214 10.89 1.56 0.69
N THR A 215 10.02 1.74 1.66
CA THR A 215 8.78 0.98 1.81
C THR A 215 7.61 1.78 1.21
N VAL A 216 6.79 1.12 0.43
CA VAL A 216 5.53 1.67 -0.08
C VAL A 216 4.42 1.35 0.92
N PHE A 217 3.78 2.39 1.41
CA PHE A 217 2.62 2.28 2.29
C PHE A 217 1.34 2.66 1.54
N VAL A 218 0.29 1.89 1.79
CA VAL A 218 -1.07 2.24 1.37
C VAL A 218 -1.57 3.34 2.30
N PRO A 219 -1.98 4.52 1.79
CA PRO A 219 -2.48 5.60 2.61
C PRO A 219 -3.75 5.19 3.36
N ILE A 220 -3.89 5.59 4.63
CA ILE A 220 -5.07 5.23 5.42
C ILE A 220 -6.37 5.86 4.87
N ASP A 221 -6.26 7.00 4.19
CA ASP A 221 -7.41 7.65 3.58
C ASP A 221 -8.04 6.83 2.45
N ALA A 222 -7.30 5.87 1.86
CA ALA A 222 -7.85 4.95 0.89
C ALA A 222 -8.85 3.94 1.51
N LEU A 223 -8.72 3.62 2.80
CA LEU A 223 -9.65 2.75 3.51
C LEU A 223 -11.01 3.43 3.77
N LYS A 224 -10.99 4.71 4.13
CA LYS A 224 -12.18 5.40 4.66
C LYS A 224 -13.42 5.32 3.75
N PRO A 225 -13.32 5.53 2.42
CA PRO A 225 -14.47 5.48 1.53
C PRO A 225 -15.08 4.07 1.40
N VAL A 226 -14.28 3.02 1.55
CA VAL A 226 -14.70 1.63 1.30
C VAL A 226 -14.96 0.84 2.58
N LEU A 227 -14.61 1.37 3.75
CA LEU A 227 -14.68 0.63 5.03
C LEU A 227 -16.08 0.12 5.34
N ALA A 228 -17.13 0.92 5.10
CA ALA A 228 -18.50 0.52 5.37
C ALA A 228 -18.91 -0.68 4.50
N ASP A 229 -18.61 -0.65 3.21
CA ASP A 229 -18.92 -1.75 2.28
C ASP A 229 -18.14 -3.01 2.63
N LEU A 230 -16.87 -2.86 3.00
CA LEU A 230 -16.03 -3.98 3.45
C LEU A 230 -16.59 -4.66 4.69
N LEU A 231 -17.15 -3.90 5.63
CA LEU A 231 -17.75 -4.45 6.85
C LEU A 231 -19.11 -5.09 6.61
N LEU A 232 -19.90 -4.59 5.64
CA LEU A 232 -21.24 -5.07 5.36
C LEU A 232 -21.26 -6.24 4.37
N GLU A 233 -20.45 -6.13 3.30
CA GLU A 233 -20.49 -7.04 2.15
C GLU A 233 -19.22 -7.89 2.01
N GLY A 234 -18.18 -7.64 2.84
CA GLY A 234 -16.88 -8.30 2.75
C GLY A 234 -16.05 -7.86 1.53
N ARG A 235 -16.55 -6.90 0.75
CA ARG A 235 -15.91 -6.38 -0.47
C ARG A 235 -16.45 -4.99 -0.82
N PRO A 236 -15.76 -4.20 -1.67
CA PRO A 236 -16.30 -2.93 -2.14
C PRO A 236 -17.56 -3.13 -3.01
N ALA A 237 -18.47 -2.16 -2.99
CA ALA A 237 -19.70 -2.18 -3.78
C ALA A 237 -19.44 -2.24 -5.30
N GLU A 238 -18.38 -1.56 -5.74
CA GLU A 238 -17.97 -1.51 -7.15
C GLU A 238 -16.66 -2.28 -7.35
N PRO A 239 -16.73 -3.59 -7.70
CA PRO A 239 -15.53 -4.37 -7.95
C PRO A 239 -14.83 -3.91 -9.23
N ARG A 240 -13.50 -3.82 -9.18
CA ARG A 240 -12.69 -3.51 -10.37
C ARG A 240 -12.67 -4.71 -11.33
N PRO A 241 -12.77 -4.46 -12.65
CA PRO A 241 -12.62 -5.51 -13.66
C PRO A 241 -11.20 -6.08 -13.61
N TRP A 242 -11.08 -7.40 -13.75
CA TRP A 242 -9.81 -8.13 -13.73
C TRP A 242 -9.67 -8.98 -15.00
N LEU A 243 -8.52 -8.87 -15.66
CA LEU A 243 -8.21 -9.63 -16.87
C LEU A 243 -7.36 -10.88 -16.58
N GLY A 244 -6.66 -10.92 -15.47
CA GLY A 244 -5.67 -11.97 -15.18
C GLY A 244 -4.44 -11.82 -16.07
N LEU A 245 -3.92 -10.61 -16.18
CA LEU A 245 -2.82 -10.25 -17.04
C LEU A 245 -1.75 -9.52 -16.23
N TYR A 246 -0.66 -10.23 -15.89
CA TYR A 246 0.42 -9.65 -15.10
C TYR A 246 1.53 -9.16 -16.03
N CYS A 247 1.68 -7.85 -16.09
CA CYS A 247 2.64 -7.16 -16.96
C CYS A 247 3.78 -6.51 -16.16
N GLU A 248 4.91 -6.31 -16.81
CA GLU A 248 6.02 -5.50 -16.33
C GLU A 248 6.42 -4.46 -17.38
N GLU A 249 6.98 -3.36 -16.92
CA GLU A 249 7.50 -2.30 -17.78
C GLU A 249 8.91 -2.66 -18.24
N ILE A 250 9.08 -2.87 -19.55
CA ILE A 250 10.35 -3.23 -20.16
C ILE A 250 10.53 -2.44 -21.47
N ASP A 251 11.68 -1.83 -21.64
CA ASP A 251 12.05 -1.12 -22.88
C ASP A 251 10.97 -0.11 -23.34
N GLY A 252 10.47 0.69 -22.42
CA GLY A 252 9.47 1.72 -22.69
C GLY A 252 8.11 1.19 -23.12
N GLY A 253 7.76 -0.03 -22.75
CA GLY A 253 6.45 -0.63 -23.03
C GLY A 253 6.10 -1.72 -22.02
N LEU A 254 4.95 -2.37 -22.23
CA LEU A 254 4.45 -3.42 -21.35
C LEU A 254 4.69 -4.81 -21.95
N GLN A 255 5.26 -5.70 -21.15
CA GLN A 255 5.39 -7.12 -21.49
C GLN A 255 4.62 -7.98 -20.50
N VAL A 256 3.89 -8.96 -21.03
CA VAL A 256 3.20 -9.97 -20.21
C VAL A 256 4.24 -10.85 -19.54
N ARG A 257 4.31 -10.78 -18.21
CA ARG A 257 5.20 -11.60 -17.40
C ARG A 257 4.56 -12.94 -17.04
N ARG A 258 3.30 -12.90 -16.65
CA ARG A 258 2.55 -14.09 -16.24
C ARG A 258 1.07 -13.96 -16.56
N VAL A 259 0.47 -15.08 -16.90
CA VAL A 259 -0.98 -15.22 -17.08
C VAL A 259 -1.44 -16.31 -16.12
N PRO A 260 -2.25 -15.98 -15.09
CA PRO A 260 -2.80 -16.96 -14.17
C PRO A 260 -3.58 -18.06 -14.90
N ALA A 261 -3.34 -19.31 -14.56
CA ALA A 261 -4.05 -20.45 -15.15
C ALA A 261 -5.56 -20.30 -14.94
N ASP A 262 -6.36 -20.70 -15.93
CA ASP A 262 -7.82 -20.59 -15.95
C ASP A 262 -8.35 -19.14 -15.76
N GLY A 263 -7.48 -18.13 -15.78
CA GLY A 263 -7.85 -16.72 -15.78
C GLY A 263 -8.41 -16.27 -17.13
N PRO A 264 -9.08 -15.10 -17.20
CA PRO A 264 -9.67 -14.58 -18.44
C PRO A 264 -8.68 -14.46 -19.58
N ALA A 265 -7.52 -13.86 -19.35
CA ALA A 265 -6.48 -13.68 -20.35
C ALA A 265 -5.92 -15.04 -20.85
N ALA A 266 -5.79 -16.04 -19.96
CA ALA A 266 -5.37 -17.39 -20.35
C ALA A 266 -6.39 -18.04 -21.30
N ARG A 267 -7.68 -17.94 -20.97
CA ARG A 267 -8.76 -18.46 -21.83
C ARG A 267 -8.82 -17.79 -23.18
N ALA A 268 -8.48 -16.50 -23.24
CA ALA A 268 -8.39 -15.72 -24.51
C ALA A 268 -7.10 -15.99 -25.30
N GLY A 269 -6.18 -16.80 -24.79
CA GLY A 269 -4.95 -17.17 -25.50
C GLY A 269 -3.81 -16.18 -25.40
N VAL A 270 -3.85 -15.26 -24.43
CA VAL A 270 -2.69 -14.42 -24.06
C VAL A 270 -1.59 -15.30 -23.47
N ARG A 271 -0.35 -14.99 -23.75
CA ARG A 271 0.82 -15.77 -23.34
C ARG A 271 1.88 -14.91 -22.65
N PRO A 272 2.69 -15.47 -21.75
CA PRO A 272 3.92 -14.80 -21.32
C PRO A 272 4.77 -14.37 -22.50
N HIS A 273 5.43 -13.23 -22.38
CA HIS A 273 6.25 -12.54 -23.37
C HIS A 273 5.48 -11.85 -24.53
N ASP A 274 4.15 -11.90 -24.55
CA ASP A 274 3.39 -11.00 -25.42
C ASP A 274 3.67 -9.54 -24.99
N ARG A 275 3.84 -8.62 -25.92
CA ARG A 275 3.89 -7.18 -25.63
C ARG A 275 2.48 -6.60 -25.72
N LEU A 276 2.01 -5.97 -24.64
CA LEU A 276 0.73 -5.27 -24.63
C LEU A 276 0.90 -3.89 -25.25
N LEU A 277 0.20 -3.66 -26.38
CA LEU A 277 0.28 -2.41 -27.12
C LEU A 277 -0.91 -1.49 -26.83
N ALA A 278 -2.11 -2.05 -26.70
CA ALA A 278 -3.32 -1.28 -26.42
C ALA A 278 -4.35 -2.10 -25.65
N VAL A 279 -5.15 -1.41 -24.85
CA VAL A 279 -6.32 -1.94 -24.14
C VAL A 279 -7.55 -1.12 -24.50
N ALA A 280 -8.67 -1.78 -24.82
CA ALA A 280 -9.91 -1.14 -25.28
C ALA A 280 -9.67 -0.11 -26.40
N GLY A 281 -8.79 -0.44 -27.35
CA GLY A 281 -8.43 0.42 -28.49
C GLY A 281 -7.47 1.57 -28.18
N MET A 282 -7.05 1.75 -26.95
CA MET A 282 -6.16 2.85 -26.53
C MET A 282 -4.76 2.35 -26.22
N PRO A 283 -3.71 2.96 -26.81
CA PRO A 283 -2.32 2.59 -26.56
C PRO A 283 -1.95 2.76 -25.08
N VAL A 284 -1.13 1.81 -24.57
CA VAL A 284 -0.58 1.83 -23.20
C VAL A 284 0.90 1.48 -23.24
N THR A 285 1.69 2.18 -22.41
CA THR A 285 3.15 1.97 -22.28
C THR A 285 3.59 1.77 -20.84
N THR A 286 2.75 2.13 -19.86
CA THR A 286 3.02 1.99 -18.43
C THR A 286 1.91 1.20 -17.74
N LEU A 287 2.23 0.54 -16.62
CA LEU A 287 1.25 -0.19 -15.80
C LEU A 287 0.17 0.75 -15.28
N GLY A 288 0.53 1.93 -14.80
CA GLY A 288 -0.42 2.92 -14.33
C GLY A 288 -1.43 3.31 -15.41
N ALA A 289 -0.97 3.62 -16.63
CA ALA A 289 -1.84 3.95 -17.75
C ALA A 289 -2.74 2.77 -18.15
N PHE A 290 -2.20 1.54 -18.13
CA PHE A 290 -2.97 0.33 -18.41
C PHE A 290 -4.13 0.17 -17.41
N TYR A 291 -3.86 0.24 -16.11
CA TYR A 291 -4.88 0.03 -15.08
C TYR A 291 -5.91 1.16 -15.05
N GLN A 292 -5.48 2.42 -15.17
CA GLN A 292 -6.39 3.56 -15.24
C GLN A 292 -7.35 3.44 -16.44
N ARG A 293 -6.84 3.05 -17.61
CA ARG A 293 -7.66 2.81 -18.81
C ARG A 293 -8.66 1.69 -18.58
N LEU A 294 -8.17 0.54 -18.12
CA LEU A 294 -9.01 -0.62 -17.88
C LEU A 294 -10.17 -0.27 -16.92
N TRP A 295 -9.86 0.33 -15.78
CA TRP A 295 -10.85 0.56 -14.74
C TRP A 295 -11.76 1.77 -14.98
N SER A 296 -11.39 2.68 -15.87
CA SER A 296 -12.26 3.82 -16.23
C SER A 296 -13.25 3.52 -17.36
N THR A 297 -13.03 2.46 -18.14
CA THR A 297 -13.80 2.21 -19.39
C THR A 297 -14.44 0.83 -19.46
N VAL A 298 -14.07 -0.08 -18.54
CA VAL A 298 -14.48 -1.49 -18.57
C VAL A 298 -15.10 -1.87 -17.25
N GLY A 299 -16.19 -2.62 -17.28
CA GLY A 299 -16.80 -3.28 -16.12
C GLY A 299 -16.58 -4.80 -16.12
N PRO A 300 -16.81 -5.48 -14.98
CA PRO A 300 -16.89 -6.94 -14.97
C PRO A 300 -18.01 -7.44 -15.91
N GLY A 301 -17.69 -8.42 -16.76
CA GLY A 301 -18.58 -8.94 -17.81
C GLY A 301 -18.32 -8.37 -19.19
N ASP A 302 -17.61 -7.26 -19.32
CA ASP A 302 -17.30 -6.66 -20.61
C ASP A 302 -16.22 -7.45 -21.36
N ARG A 303 -16.29 -7.43 -22.70
CA ARG A 303 -15.24 -7.96 -23.56
C ARG A 303 -14.27 -6.84 -23.93
N VAL A 304 -13.00 -7.05 -23.64
CA VAL A 304 -11.95 -6.06 -23.79
C VAL A 304 -11.00 -6.48 -24.91
N PRO A 305 -10.93 -5.74 -26.02
CA PRO A 305 -9.93 -5.99 -27.04
C PRO A 305 -8.55 -5.59 -26.54
N LEU A 306 -7.61 -6.54 -26.54
CA LEU A 306 -6.19 -6.32 -26.30
C LEU A 306 -5.43 -6.43 -27.60
N GLN A 307 -4.67 -5.40 -27.95
CA GLN A 307 -3.70 -5.47 -29.04
C GLN A 307 -2.36 -5.91 -28.50
N LEU A 308 -1.85 -7.02 -29.00
CA LEU A 308 -0.64 -7.65 -28.55
C LEU A 308 0.34 -7.80 -29.72
N ARG A 309 1.65 -7.81 -29.40
CA ARG A 309 2.70 -8.25 -30.31
C ARG A 309 3.33 -9.52 -29.80
N ARG A 310 3.27 -10.58 -30.60
CA ARG A 310 3.86 -11.88 -30.30
C ARG A 310 4.94 -12.15 -31.32
N GLY A 311 6.20 -11.98 -30.92
CA GLY A 311 7.31 -11.98 -31.87
C GLY A 311 7.18 -10.85 -32.89
N VAL A 312 7.00 -11.20 -34.17
CA VAL A 312 6.80 -10.22 -35.28
C VAL A 312 5.32 -9.96 -35.57
N ASP A 313 4.43 -10.79 -35.08
CA ASP A 313 3.00 -10.74 -35.39
C ASP A 313 2.25 -9.76 -34.45
N SER A 314 1.35 -8.97 -35.05
CA SER A 314 0.38 -8.18 -34.31
C SER A 314 -0.95 -8.95 -34.25
N ILE A 315 -1.44 -9.19 -33.05
CA ILE A 315 -2.67 -9.95 -32.80
C ILE A 315 -3.63 -9.14 -31.95
N THR A 316 -4.92 -9.36 -32.15
CA THR A 316 -5.95 -8.84 -31.26
C THR A 316 -6.67 -10.01 -30.63
N VAL A 317 -6.84 -9.97 -29.30
CA VAL A 317 -7.60 -10.96 -28.54
C VAL A 317 -8.70 -10.26 -27.75
N GLU A 318 -9.87 -10.90 -27.66
CA GLU A 318 -10.97 -10.43 -26.84
C GLU A 318 -10.91 -11.13 -25.47
N VAL A 319 -10.71 -10.38 -24.40
CA VAL A 319 -10.68 -10.90 -23.03
C VAL A 319 -11.95 -10.49 -22.31
N GLU A 320 -12.68 -11.44 -21.76
CA GLU A 320 -13.82 -11.16 -20.89
C GLU A 320 -13.32 -10.75 -19.51
N ALA A 321 -13.50 -9.49 -19.13
CA ALA A 321 -13.16 -9.00 -17.83
C ALA A 321 -14.11 -9.59 -16.77
N ILE A 322 -13.57 -10.04 -15.64
CA ILE A 322 -14.39 -10.58 -14.55
C ILE A 322 -14.14 -9.81 -13.25
N ASP A 323 -15.04 -9.98 -12.30
CA ASP A 323 -14.75 -9.66 -10.90
C ASP A 323 -13.71 -10.66 -10.37
N ARG A 324 -12.59 -10.18 -9.85
CA ARG A 324 -11.50 -11.03 -9.34
C ARG A 324 -11.93 -11.92 -8.20
N TYR A 325 -12.93 -11.52 -7.42
CA TYR A 325 -13.51 -12.35 -6.35
C TYR A 325 -14.13 -13.64 -6.89
N GLN A 326 -14.62 -13.66 -8.15
CA GLN A 326 -15.11 -14.87 -8.81
C GLN A 326 -13.99 -15.86 -9.17
N TYR A 327 -12.78 -15.34 -9.44
CA TYR A 327 -11.62 -16.17 -9.75
C TYR A 327 -11.00 -16.78 -8.49
N LEU A 328 -10.96 -16.01 -7.40
CA LEU A 328 -10.36 -16.44 -6.15
C LEU A 328 -11.27 -17.47 -5.46
N ARG A 329 -10.65 -18.42 -4.78
CA ARG A 329 -11.37 -19.39 -3.95
C ARG A 329 -11.55 -18.81 -2.56
N LEU A 330 -12.51 -17.93 -2.43
CA LEU A 330 -12.92 -17.31 -1.18
C LEU A 330 -14.01 -18.19 -0.55
N ASP A 331 -13.67 -19.48 -0.30
CA ASP A 331 -14.64 -20.49 0.07
C ASP A 331 -15.24 -20.24 1.44
N GLY A 332 -16.51 -19.86 1.42
CA GLY A 332 -17.48 -20.44 2.32
C GLY A 332 -17.58 -19.86 3.71
N ARG A 333 -16.99 -18.73 4.03
CA ARG A 333 -17.35 -17.98 5.24
C ARG A 333 -17.78 -16.56 4.87
N ARG A 334 -18.96 -16.48 4.30
CA ARG A 334 -19.76 -15.26 4.47
C ARG A 334 -20.13 -15.19 5.95
N PRO A 335 -20.01 -13.99 6.56
CA PRO A 335 -20.48 -13.80 7.91
C PRO A 335 -21.95 -14.17 8.05
#